data_fc2fab17f376b264959d0559fcb1e4e4
#
_entry.id   fc2fab17f376b264959d0559fcb1e4e4
#
_cell.length_a   1.000
_cell.length_b   1.000
_cell.length_c   1.000
_cell.angle_alpha   90.00
_cell.angle_beta   90.00
_cell.angle_gamma   90.00
#
_symmetry.space_group_name_H-M   'P 1'
#
loop_
_entity.id
_entity.type
_entity.pdbx_description
1 polymer ?
#
loop_
_entity_poly.entity_id
_entity_poly.type
_entity_poly.pdbx_seq_one_letter_code
_entity_poly.pdbx_strand_id
1 'polypeptide(L)'
;MDAHMPDEVSAELERLAEEQIIDLDADAEDRVRRGRQRRTRVATLYAQGKLQTERDFYHASLVMLYGEEPAHWELARALARRATDLGDPRAWSIIAAAWDRSLLARGQPQRFGTQFIRENGRWTVGRVDPNVTDAERAFYGVPPLWVQRQAAEQLQRREENR
;
A
#
# COMPACT_ATOMS: atom_id res chain seq x y z
N MET A 1 -29.47 8.60 21.81
CA MET A 1 -28.07 8.35 21.43
C MET A 1 -28.09 7.42 20.25
N ASP A 2 -28.03 7.99 19.08
CA ASP A 2 -27.90 7.18 17.87
C ASP A 2 -26.47 6.60 17.85
N ALA A 3 -26.38 5.32 18.13
CA ALA A 3 -25.17 4.57 17.76
C ALA A 3 -25.10 4.72 16.22
N HIS A 4 -24.22 5.59 15.77
CA HIS A 4 -23.95 5.78 14.35
C HIS A 4 -23.46 4.43 13.81
N MET A 5 -24.38 3.67 13.23
CA MET A 5 -24.00 2.50 12.43
C MET A 5 -22.99 2.99 11.40
N PRO A 6 -21.85 2.32 11.24
CA PRO A 6 -20.95 2.69 10.15
C PRO A 6 -21.78 2.69 8.87
N ASP A 7 -21.64 3.76 8.12
CA ASP A 7 -22.25 3.90 6.79
C ASP A 7 -21.93 2.61 6.01
N GLU A 8 -22.91 2.11 5.25
CA GLU A 8 -22.76 0.90 4.43
C GLU A 8 -21.50 0.99 3.53
N VAL A 9 -21.20 2.19 3.05
CA VAL A 9 -19.99 2.44 2.24
C VAL A 9 -18.73 2.24 3.07
N SER A 10 -18.69 2.74 4.29
CA SER A 10 -17.52 2.56 5.18
C SER A 10 -17.28 1.10 5.50
N ALA A 11 -18.34 0.33 5.79
CA ALA A 11 -18.25 -1.10 6.04
C ALA A 11 -17.80 -1.88 4.79
N GLU A 12 -18.29 -1.50 3.60
CA GLU A 12 -17.86 -2.09 2.34
C GLU A 12 -16.38 -1.84 2.07
N LEU A 13 -15.90 -0.62 2.25
CA LEU A 13 -14.49 -0.27 2.04
C LEU A 13 -13.57 -1.03 2.99
N GLU A 14 -13.94 -1.14 4.26
CA GLU A 14 -13.19 -1.94 5.24
C GLU A 14 -13.11 -3.41 4.79
N ARG A 15 -14.22 -4.00 4.37
CA ARG A 15 -14.26 -5.38 3.85
C ARG A 15 -13.39 -5.56 2.62
N LEU A 16 -13.44 -4.63 1.65
CA LEU A 16 -12.61 -4.69 0.45
C LEU A 16 -11.11 -4.64 0.80
N ALA A 17 -10.72 -3.81 1.76
CA ALA A 17 -9.35 -3.72 2.24
C ALA A 17 -8.89 -5.00 2.94
N GLU A 18 -9.72 -5.57 3.80
CA GLU A 18 -9.44 -6.85 4.48
C GLU A 18 -9.29 -7.99 3.48
N GLU A 19 -10.18 -8.11 2.51
CA GLU A 19 -10.12 -9.10 1.44
C GLU A 19 -8.84 -8.94 0.60
N GLN A 20 -8.41 -7.70 0.36
CA GLN A 20 -7.16 -7.42 -0.37
C GLN A 20 -5.95 -8.02 0.35
N ILE A 21 -5.89 -7.88 1.66
CA ILE A 21 -4.78 -8.41 2.46
C ILE A 21 -4.82 -9.94 2.51
N ILE A 22 -6.00 -10.52 2.71
CA ILE A 22 -6.17 -11.99 2.71
C ILE A 22 -5.75 -12.60 1.39
N ASP A 23 -6.09 -11.95 0.27
CA ASP A 23 -5.77 -12.43 -1.08
C ASP A 23 -4.27 -12.41 -1.43
N LEU A 24 -3.40 -11.78 -0.62
CA LEU A 24 -1.96 -11.80 -0.89
C LEU A 24 -1.39 -13.22 -0.91
N ASP A 25 -2.01 -14.15 -0.19
CA ASP A 25 -1.62 -15.56 -0.15
C ASP A 25 -2.39 -16.44 -1.16
N ALA A 26 -3.30 -15.85 -1.93
CA ALA A 26 -4.10 -16.58 -2.90
C ALA A 26 -3.33 -16.88 -4.19
N ASP A 27 -3.89 -17.79 -5.00
CA ASP A 27 -3.42 -18.07 -6.35
C ASP A 27 -3.34 -16.78 -7.19
N ALA A 28 -2.27 -16.65 -7.99
CA ALA A 28 -1.95 -15.41 -8.69
C ALA A 28 -3.05 -14.94 -9.65
N GLU A 29 -3.68 -15.86 -10.38
CA GLU A 29 -4.75 -15.52 -11.34
C GLU A 29 -5.99 -14.97 -10.61
N ASP A 30 -6.43 -15.65 -9.57
CA ASP A 30 -7.57 -15.22 -8.74
C ASP A 30 -7.29 -13.91 -8.02
N ARG A 31 -6.08 -13.76 -7.50
CA ARG A 31 -5.65 -12.53 -6.84
C ARG A 31 -5.72 -11.33 -7.78
N VAL A 32 -5.25 -11.46 -9.01
CA VAL A 32 -5.27 -10.39 -10.02
C VAL A 32 -6.71 -10.03 -10.37
N ARG A 33 -7.54 -11.01 -10.66
CA ARG A 33 -8.95 -10.79 -11.04
C ARG A 33 -9.74 -10.09 -9.92
N ARG A 34 -9.69 -10.61 -8.70
CA ARG A 34 -10.38 -10.02 -7.54
C ARG A 34 -9.81 -8.65 -7.18
N GLY A 35 -8.50 -8.46 -7.30
CA GLY A 35 -7.86 -7.17 -7.09
C GLY A 35 -8.40 -6.10 -8.05
N ARG A 36 -8.56 -6.42 -9.32
CA ARG A 36 -9.15 -5.51 -10.31
C ARG A 36 -10.59 -5.14 -9.97
N GLN A 37 -11.39 -6.13 -9.55
CA GLN A 37 -12.78 -5.88 -9.14
C GLN A 37 -12.85 -4.92 -7.95
N ARG A 38 -12.03 -5.12 -6.93
CA ARG A 38 -11.95 -4.24 -5.77
C ARG A 38 -11.56 -2.81 -6.14
N ARG A 39 -10.55 -2.65 -6.99
CA ARG A 39 -10.11 -1.31 -7.44
C ARG A 39 -11.18 -0.61 -8.25
N THR A 40 -11.87 -1.31 -9.13
CA THR A 40 -13.00 -0.75 -9.89
C THR A 40 -14.08 -0.25 -8.94
N ARG A 41 -14.43 -1.02 -7.92
CA ARG A 41 -15.43 -0.61 -6.93
C ARG A 41 -14.98 0.62 -6.13
N VAL A 42 -13.75 0.65 -5.67
CA VAL A 42 -13.18 1.82 -4.97
C VAL A 42 -13.22 3.06 -5.85
N ALA A 43 -12.79 2.95 -7.10
CA ALA A 43 -12.81 4.07 -8.04
C ALA A 43 -14.22 4.59 -8.29
N THR A 44 -15.20 3.71 -8.39
CA THR A 44 -16.63 4.07 -8.55
C THR A 44 -17.13 4.84 -7.32
N LEU A 45 -16.89 4.33 -6.12
CA LEU A 45 -17.31 4.99 -4.88
C LEU A 45 -16.64 6.36 -4.71
N TYR A 46 -15.36 6.44 -5.05
CA TYR A 46 -14.63 7.70 -5.04
C TYR A 46 -15.20 8.72 -6.02
N ALA A 47 -15.44 8.31 -7.26
CA ALA A 47 -16.01 9.17 -8.30
C ALA A 47 -17.44 9.68 -7.95
N GLN A 48 -18.18 8.89 -7.19
CA GLN A 48 -19.51 9.26 -6.69
C GLN A 48 -19.47 10.15 -5.44
N GLY A 49 -18.28 10.49 -4.94
CA GLY A 49 -18.13 11.32 -3.73
C GLY A 49 -18.55 10.64 -2.44
N LYS A 50 -18.53 9.29 -2.39
CA LYS A 50 -19.03 8.52 -1.25
C LYS A 50 -18.01 8.27 -0.15
N LEU A 51 -16.73 8.60 -0.37
CA LEU A 51 -15.70 8.54 0.65
C LEU A 51 -15.76 9.82 1.48
N GLN A 52 -15.94 9.70 2.79
CA GLN A 52 -16.15 10.86 3.67
C GLN A 52 -15.22 10.91 4.87
N THR A 53 -14.91 9.76 5.48
CA THR A 53 -14.13 9.70 6.72
C THR A 53 -12.66 9.35 6.45
N GLU A 54 -11.79 9.63 7.43
CA GLU A 54 -10.38 9.23 7.40
C GLU A 54 -10.22 7.72 7.16
N ARG A 55 -11.10 6.91 7.75
CA ARG A 55 -11.10 5.45 7.57
C ARG A 55 -11.47 5.05 6.16
N ASP A 56 -12.43 5.72 5.55
CA ASP A 56 -12.84 5.46 4.16
C ASP A 56 -11.67 5.66 3.21
N PHE A 57 -10.98 6.79 3.33
CA PHE A 57 -9.81 7.10 2.51
C PHE A 57 -8.64 6.15 2.78
N TYR A 58 -8.42 5.76 4.04
CA TYR A 58 -7.40 4.77 4.38
C TYR A 58 -7.66 3.42 3.71
N HIS A 59 -8.85 2.85 3.86
CA HIS A 59 -9.20 1.56 3.29
C HIS A 59 -9.15 1.59 1.75
N ALA A 60 -9.68 2.65 1.15
CA ALA A 60 -9.62 2.85 -0.30
C ALA A 60 -8.17 2.91 -0.80
N SER A 61 -7.30 3.64 -0.09
CA SER A 61 -5.88 3.76 -0.45
C SER A 61 -5.15 2.41 -0.37
N LEU A 62 -5.48 1.60 0.62
CA LEU A 62 -4.89 0.27 0.79
C LEU A 62 -5.25 -0.65 -0.39
N VAL A 63 -6.49 -0.63 -0.84
CA VAL A 63 -6.91 -1.39 -2.03
C VAL A 63 -6.16 -0.93 -3.28
N MET A 64 -6.03 0.38 -3.48
CA MET A 64 -5.35 0.94 -4.64
C MET A 64 -3.82 0.70 -4.60
N LEU A 65 -3.22 0.61 -3.42
CA LEU A 65 -1.78 0.34 -3.26
C LEU A 65 -1.37 -0.96 -3.94
N TYR A 66 -2.22 -1.99 -3.88
CA TYR A 66 -1.96 -3.29 -4.50
C TYR A 66 -2.35 -3.35 -5.98
N GLY A 67 -2.41 -2.19 -6.62
CA GLY A 67 -2.63 -2.06 -8.04
C GLY A 67 -1.46 -2.51 -8.90
N GLU A 68 -1.64 -2.41 -10.22
CA GLU A 68 -0.73 -2.99 -11.21
C GLU A 68 0.01 -1.93 -12.04
N GLU A 69 -0.42 -0.68 -11.95
CA GLU A 69 0.07 0.39 -12.82
C GLU A 69 0.17 1.74 -12.10
N PRO A 70 0.94 2.69 -12.65
CA PRO A 70 1.18 3.99 -12.02
C PRO A 70 -0.07 4.74 -11.60
N ALA A 71 -1.12 4.72 -12.42
CA ALA A 71 -2.39 5.38 -12.09
C ALA A 71 -3.01 4.87 -10.76
N HIS A 72 -2.88 3.57 -10.48
CA HIS A 72 -3.35 2.99 -9.23
C HIS A 72 -2.57 3.52 -8.03
N TRP A 73 -1.26 3.59 -8.13
CA TRP A 73 -0.40 4.07 -7.03
C TRP A 73 -0.52 5.58 -6.82
N GLU A 74 -0.71 6.35 -7.89
CA GLU A 74 -0.99 7.79 -7.79
C GLU A 74 -2.31 8.04 -7.06
N LEU A 75 -3.35 7.28 -7.38
CA LEU A 75 -4.63 7.36 -6.66
C LEU A 75 -4.47 6.88 -5.21
N ALA A 76 -3.77 5.77 -4.96
CA ALA A 76 -3.48 5.30 -3.61
C ALA A 76 -2.82 6.40 -2.76
N ARG A 77 -1.85 7.07 -3.33
CA ARG A 77 -1.12 8.16 -2.67
C ARG A 77 -2.03 9.35 -2.36
N ALA A 78 -2.86 9.76 -3.31
CA ALA A 78 -3.81 10.86 -3.12
C ALA A 78 -4.86 10.53 -2.05
N LEU A 79 -5.41 9.32 -2.06
CA LEU A 79 -6.37 8.84 -1.07
C LEU A 79 -5.73 8.75 0.33
N ALA A 80 -4.51 8.20 0.42
CA ALA A 80 -3.78 8.09 1.67
C ALA A 80 -3.44 9.47 2.23
N ARG A 81 -3.07 10.42 1.38
CA ARG A 81 -2.84 11.81 1.80
C ARG A 81 -4.11 12.42 2.39
N ARG A 82 -5.25 12.19 1.76
CA ARG A 82 -6.54 12.65 2.29
C ARG A 82 -6.83 12.02 3.67
N ALA A 83 -6.55 10.75 3.83
CA ALA A 83 -6.71 10.05 5.11
C ALA A 83 -5.84 10.67 6.21
N THR A 84 -4.57 10.99 5.91
CA THR A 84 -3.69 11.65 6.89
C THR A 84 -4.18 13.05 7.24
N ASP A 85 -4.63 13.82 6.25
CA ASP A 85 -5.17 15.18 6.47
C ASP A 85 -6.43 15.15 7.36
N LEU A 86 -7.21 14.06 7.29
CA LEU A 86 -8.39 13.87 8.14
C LEU A 86 -8.07 13.20 9.48
N GLY A 87 -6.82 12.83 9.75
CA GLY A 87 -6.35 12.37 11.04
C GLY A 87 -6.07 10.88 11.19
N ASP A 88 -5.95 10.11 10.10
CA ASP A 88 -5.56 8.70 10.16
C ASP A 88 -4.04 8.52 9.95
N PRO A 89 -3.26 8.30 11.02
CA PRO A 89 -1.81 8.19 10.90
C PRO A 89 -1.34 6.91 10.20
N ARG A 90 -2.18 5.88 10.09
CA ARG A 90 -1.84 4.63 9.42
C ARG A 90 -1.56 4.83 7.93
N ALA A 91 -2.15 5.85 7.34
CA ALA A 91 -2.03 6.12 5.91
C ALA A 91 -0.65 6.68 5.49
N TRP A 92 0.17 7.16 6.43
CA TRP A 92 1.52 7.63 6.11
C TRP A 92 2.38 6.56 5.44
N SER A 93 2.34 5.34 5.93
CA SER A 93 3.09 4.22 5.34
C SER A 93 2.58 3.84 3.94
N ILE A 94 1.31 4.04 3.67
CA ILE A 94 0.75 3.82 2.32
C ILE A 94 1.26 4.87 1.34
N ILE A 95 1.38 6.12 1.75
CA ILE A 95 1.99 7.18 0.93
C ILE A 95 3.41 6.77 0.53
N ALA A 96 4.22 6.36 1.48
CA ALA A 96 5.59 5.93 1.24
C ALA A 96 5.66 4.73 0.28
N ALA A 97 4.87 3.71 0.52
CA ALA A 97 4.84 2.50 -0.31
C ALA A 97 4.37 2.79 -1.74
N ALA A 98 3.33 3.58 -1.91
CA ALA A 98 2.82 3.98 -3.23
C ALA A 98 3.86 4.81 -4.01
N TRP A 99 4.57 5.68 -3.31
CA TRP A 99 5.65 6.48 -3.90
C TRP A 99 6.79 5.59 -4.40
N ASP A 100 7.26 4.66 -3.58
CA ASP A 100 8.31 3.72 -3.96
C ASP A 100 7.91 2.85 -5.15
N ARG A 101 6.67 2.35 -5.18
CA ARG A 101 6.16 1.59 -6.34
C ARG A 101 6.17 2.39 -7.63
N SER A 102 5.78 3.66 -7.56
CA SER A 102 5.81 4.57 -8.72
C SER A 102 7.24 4.82 -9.21
N LEU A 103 8.20 4.96 -8.30
CA LEU A 103 9.61 5.12 -8.64
C LEU A 103 10.18 3.86 -9.30
N LEU A 104 9.93 2.70 -8.74
CA LEU A 104 10.36 1.42 -9.29
C LEU A 104 9.81 1.18 -10.71
N ALA A 105 8.56 1.51 -10.94
CA ALA A 105 7.93 1.38 -12.26
C ALA A 105 8.61 2.26 -13.32
N ARG A 106 9.29 3.32 -12.91
CA ARG A 106 10.08 4.20 -13.78
C ARG A 106 11.58 3.87 -13.82
N GLY A 107 11.97 2.74 -13.23
CA GLY A 107 13.38 2.34 -13.15
C GLY A 107 14.22 3.19 -12.22
N GLN A 108 13.62 3.93 -11.31
CA GLN A 108 14.30 4.81 -10.37
C GLN A 108 14.51 4.15 -9.01
N PRO A 109 15.53 4.60 -8.23
CA PRO A 109 15.70 4.14 -6.86
C PRO A 109 14.47 4.45 -6.01
N GLN A 110 14.18 3.56 -5.07
CA GLN A 110 13.18 3.82 -4.05
C GLN A 110 13.59 5.04 -3.20
N ARG A 111 12.61 5.75 -2.68
CA ARG A 111 12.85 6.80 -1.71
C ARG A 111 13.00 6.26 -0.29
N PHE A 112 12.11 5.36 0.11
CA PHE A 112 12.02 4.88 1.50
C PHE A 112 12.53 3.46 1.70
N GLY A 113 12.55 2.63 0.67
CA GLY A 113 12.92 1.22 0.78
C GLY A 113 11.79 0.34 1.28
N THR A 114 10.54 0.66 0.95
CA THR A 114 9.36 -0.09 1.41
C THR A 114 9.09 -1.36 0.61
N GLN A 115 9.68 -1.50 -0.56
CA GLN A 115 9.39 -2.60 -1.48
C GLN A 115 10.53 -3.60 -1.56
N PHE A 116 10.19 -4.89 -1.59
CA PHE A 116 11.12 -5.95 -1.90
C PHE A 116 11.04 -6.28 -3.38
N ILE A 117 12.19 -6.39 -4.03
CA ILE A 117 12.33 -6.69 -5.46
C ILE A 117 13.25 -7.89 -5.64
N ARG A 118 13.21 -8.49 -6.83
CA ARG A 118 14.16 -9.54 -7.19
C ARG A 118 15.27 -8.95 -8.05
N GLU A 119 16.51 -9.16 -7.61
CA GLU A 119 17.72 -8.89 -8.39
C GLU A 119 18.57 -10.15 -8.43
N ASN A 120 18.95 -10.59 -9.63
CA ASN A 120 19.73 -11.81 -9.82
C ASN A 120 19.12 -13.05 -9.10
N GLY A 121 17.79 -13.14 -9.12
CA GLY A 121 17.05 -14.24 -8.49
C GLY A 121 16.93 -14.18 -6.97
N ARG A 122 17.40 -13.11 -6.33
CA ARG A 122 17.34 -12.93 -4.87
C ARG A 122 16.43 -11.77 -4.47
N TRP A 123 15.77 -11.92 -3.34
CA TRP A 123 15.02 -10.83 -2.73
C TRP A 123 15.95 -9.78 -2.14
N THR A 124 15.69 -8.53 -2.45
CA THR A 124 16.44 -7.37 -1.96
C THR A 124 15.54 -6.13 -1.92
N VAL A 125 15.96 -5.12 -1.19
CA VAL A 125 15.36 -3.78 -1.28
C VAL A 125 15.83 -3.05 -2.55
N GLY A 126 17.00 -3.40 -3.08
CA GLY A 126 17.59 -2.73 -4.23
C GLY A 126 18.14 -1.34 -3.92
N ARG A 127 18.17 -0.48 -4.93
CA ARG A 127 18.69 0.88 -4.77
C ARG A 127 17.68 1.76 -4.04
N VAL A 128 18.18 2.52 -3.07
CA VAL A 128 17.41 3.49 -2.28
C VAL A 128 18.15 4.83 -2.31
N ASP A 129 17.42 5.94 -2.40
CA ASP A 129 18.00 7.28 -2.36
C ASP A 129 18.79 7.48 -1.05
N PRO A 130 20.12 7.73 -1.13
CA PRO A 130 20.95 7.87 0.06
C PRO A 130 20.68 9.15 0.86
N ASN A 131 19.97 10.11 0.28
CA ASN A 131 19.63 11.37 0.95
C ASN A 131 18.42 11.26 1.87
N VAL A 132 17.66 10.16 1.79
CA VAL A 132 16.53 9.92 2.68
C VAL A 132 17.04 9.31 3.99
N THR A 133 16.72 9.95 5.10
CA THR A 133 17.17 9.55 6.44
C THR A 133 16.20 8.58 7.10
N ASP A 134 16.66 7.85 8.11
CA ASP A 134 15.80 7.00 8.94
C ASP A 134 14.80 7.85 9.76
N ALA A 135 15.13 9.08 10.10
CA ALA A 135 14.20 10.02 10.73
C ALA A 135 13.04 10.36 9.80
N GLU A 136 13.31 10.57 8.51
CA GLU A 136 12.27 10.79 7.50
C GLU A 136 11.42 9.52 7.31
N ARG A 137 12.03 8.32 7.30
CA ARG A 137 11.30 7.06 7.27
C ARG A 137 10.36 6.93 8.46
N ALA A 138 10.83 7.25 9.65
CA ALA A 138 10.01 7.18 10.88
C ALA A 138 8.77 8.09 10.79
N PHE A 139 8.90 9.26 10.18
CA PHE A 139 7.76 10.15 9.95
C PHE A 139 6.65 9.49 9.13
N TYR A 140 7.03 8.68 8.14
CA TYR A 140 6.07 7.92 7.31
C TYR A 140 5.71 6.56 7.90
N GLY A 141 6.11 6.25 9.13
CA GLY A 141 5.87 4.95 9.74
C GLY A 141 6.65 3.80 9.07
N VAL A 142 7.73 4.12 8.37
CA VAL A 142 8.60 3.14 7.71
C VAL A 142 9.78 2.83 8.64
N PRO A 143 10.11 1.53 8.84
CA PRO A 143 11.27 1.16 9.65
C PRO A 143 12.60 1.68 9.07
N PRO A 144 13.67 1.75 9.89
CA PRO A 144 15.00 2.07 9.39
C PRO A 144 15.42 1.20 8.21
N LEU A 145 16.24 1.72 7.32
CA LEU A 145 16.63 1.02 6.09
C LEU A 145 17.31 -0.34 6.38
N TRP A 146 18.12 -0.43 7.43
CA TRP A 146 18.76 -1.69 7.79
C TRP A 146 17.74 -2.77 8.20
N VAL A 147 16.64 -2.38 8.83
CA VAL A 147 15.54 -3.30 9.18
C VAL A 147 14.86 -3.83 7.92
N GLN A 148 14.62 -2.96 6.95
CA GLN A 148 14.03 -3.35 5.66
C GLN A 148 14.95 -4.32 4.89
N ARG A 149 16.25 -4.06 4.87
CA ARG A 149 17.23 -4.96 4.27
C ARG A 149 17.28 -6.31 4.96
N GLN A 150 17.23 -6.33 6.29
CA GLN A 150 17.16 -7.57 7.05
C GLN A 150 15.89 -8.36 6.74
N ALA A 151 14.75 -7.67 6.60
CA ALA A 151 13.48 -8.31 6.24
C ALA A 151 13.54 -8.96 4.84
N ALA A 152 14.20 -8.32 3.88
CA ALA A 152 14.42 -8.91 2.55
C ALA A 152 15.29 -10.18 2.62
N GLU A 153 16.34 -10.18 3.44
CA GLU A 153 17.19 -11.35 3.66
C GLU A 153 16.41 -12.50 4.33
N GLN A 154 15.56 -12.18 5.28
CA GLN A 154 14.69 -13.18 5.94
C GLN A 154 13.71 -13.79 4.95
N LEU A 155 13.13 -12.99 4.06
CA LEU A 155 12.25 -13.47 3.00
C LEU A 155 13.00 -14.43 2.08
N GLN A 156 14.23 -14.11 1.70
CA GLN A 156 15.11 -14.97 0.90
C GLN A 156 15.39 -16.31 1.58
N ARG A 157 15.72 -16.29 2.86
CA ARG A 157 15.99 -17.52 3.65
C ARG A 157 14.75 -18.42 3.75
N ARG A 158 13.57 -17.83 3.94
CA ARG A 158 12.31 -18.61 3.98
C ARG A 158 12.03 -19.31 2.65
N GLU A 159 12.35 -18.66 1.55
CA GLU A 159 12.16 -19.25 0.21
C GLU A 159 13.17 -20.38 -0.05
N GLU A 160 14.44 -20.21 0.37
CA GLU A 160 15.49 -21.23 0.23
C GLU A 160 15.22 -22.48 1.08
N ASN A 161 14.45 -22.36 2.16
CA ASN A 161 14.14 -23.44 3.10
C ASN A 161 12.81 -24.19 2.76
N ARG A 162 12.17 -23.89 1.62
CA ARG A 162 11.00 -24.58 1.11
C ARG A 162 11.37 -25.66 0.11
#